data_3d2ea52096dbf1203ea48346cad89e2b
#
_entry.id   3d2ea52096dbf1203ea48346cad89e2b
#
_cell.length_a   1.000
_cell.length_b   1.000
_cell.length_c   1.000
_cell.angle_alpha   90.00
_cell.angle_beta   90.00
_cell.angle_gamma   90.00
#
_symmetry.space_group_name_H-M   'P 1'
#
loop_
_entity.id
_entity.type
_entity.pdbx_description
1 polymer ?
#
loop_
_entity_poly.entity_id
_entity_poly.type
_entity_poly.pdbx_seq_one_letter_code
_entity_poly.pdbx_strand_id
1 'polypeptide(L)'
;MNLSEIVPENPGLNGWSDAQLQSFLAGAVSIAQEDRKHNQIRFYKPVSSQAMRFHESTALVLAAGGGNRSSKTTSMLVHMVMCGTGVWPDSLRHLIPVHFRGPINMRLVVESLTTTLEPVILPKLQYWKWNGVDRPGGERGHWGWIPRMCLIDGAWDRSWSAKLRMLRLLCRDPENPDRVLGETTWQFMSFDQDPTDFASGEFHIIGHDEPPKYPQWLENEARVMSVGGRLLLAMTWPDDPSINVDWLYNEVYEPARTGATADIEWLELHTTDNQQIDQEAVAAQSAKWSKEMNEVRLLGRPIRFSNRIHPEFSDQTRCWCFRCEKAIFPGELEHKPGVLGCVSCGSEDVQDFCHVEEFDVAHKWPTVFVLDPHPRKPHDYLWVQLSPQDDWYVVADGKCEGDCTETRRAVDAVEQTLGLMVVQRLCDPNMGASPSGQRRNVTWQDEFASAGLFCELADDSDVGRGRVNTMFKVDRQTRRPRLVIHPRCKDTIYQLLRFSWSDFSKNVDRDQKQVPSDKYSDKPACLRYFANLDPVFRFLKNGAPLIGNPRPRRRK
;
A
#
# COMPACT_ATOMS: atom_id res chain seq x y z
N MET A 1 -29.74 15.03 -34.11
CA MET A 1 -28.72 14.72 -35.12
C MET A 1 -29.41 14.64 -36.47
N ASN A 2 -29.03 15.49 -37.42
CA ASN A 2 -29.57 15.44 -38.78
C ASN A 2 -29.02 14.18 -39.49
N LEU A 3 -29.87 13.34 -40.04
CA LEU A 3 -29.48 12.12 -40.75
C LEU A 3 -28.50 12.38 -41.93
N SER A 4 -28.51 13.59 -42.48
CA SER A 4 -27.55 14.02 -43.50
C SER A 4 -26.09 14.16 -43.05
N GLU A 5 -25.82 14.22 -41.71
CA GLU A 5 -24.46 14.29 -41.16
C GLU A 5 -23.84 12.91 -40.94
N ILE A 6 -24.64 11.83 -40.98
CA ILE A 6 -24.22 10.46 -40.65
C ILE A 6 -23.95 9.63 -41.91
N VAL A 7 -24.51 10.02 -43.05
CA VAL A 7 -24.33 9.32 -44.32
C VAL A 7 -23.36 10.12 -45.19
N PRO A 8 -22.08 9.74 -45.23
CA PRO A 8 -21.20 10.29 -46.27
C PRO A 8 -21.76 9.91 -47.62
N GLU A 9 -21.54 10.75 -48.65
CA GLU A 9 -21.97 10.55 -50.03
C GLU A 9 -21.62 9.13 -50.54
N ASN A 10 -22.48 8.16 -50.23
CA ASN A 10 -22.34 6.81 -50.71
C ASN A 10 -23.29 6.63 -51.90
N PRO A 11 -22.77 6.51 -53.17
CA PRO A 11 -23.60 6.45 -54.38
C PRO A 11 -24.68 5.39 -54.39
N GLY A 12 -24.55 4.34 -53.55
CA GLY A 12 -25.51 3.23 -53.43
C GLY A 12 -26.80 3.55 -52.64
N LEU A 13 -26.87 4.71 -51.96
CA LEU A 13 -28.04 5.10 -51.16
C LEU A 13 -28.84 6.26 -51.79
N ASN A 14 -28.38 6.76 -52.90
CA ASN A 14 -29.06 7.82 -53.65
C ASN A 14 -30.40 7.29 -54.25
N GLY A 15 -31.49 7.88 -53.77
CA GLY A 15 -32.87 7.49 -54.22
C GLY A 15 -33.66 6.67 -53.22
N TRP A 16 -33.12 6.38 -52.04
CA TRP A 16 -33.87 5.73 -50.96
C TRP A 16 -34.83 6.71 -50.27
N SER A 17 -36.03 6.26 -50.01
CA SER A 17 -36.98 7.01 -49.19
C SER A 17 -36.55 7.00 -47.72
N ASP A 18 -36.98 8.01 -46.94
CA ASP A 18 -36.71 8.08 -45.50
C ASP A 18 -37.10 6.78 -44.77
N ALA A 19 -38.21 6.14 -45.15
CA ALA A 19 -38.62 4.88 -44.57
C ALA A 19 -37.65 3.74 -44.88
N GLN A 20 -37.06 3.70 -46.08
CA GLN A 20 -36.05 2.70 -46.44
C GLN A 20 -34.73 2.95 -45.71
N LEU A 21 -34.32 4.20 -45.57
CA LEU A 21 -33.13 4.58 -44.77
C LEU A 21 -33.31 4.23 -43.27
N GLN A 22 -34.48 4.53 -42.71
CA GLN A 22 -34.80 4.16 -41.33
C GLN A 22 -34.80 2.65 -41.11
N SER A 23 -35.39 1.88 -42.06
CA SER A 23 -35.40 0.41 -41.98
C SER A 23 -34.00 -0.19 -42.08
N PHE A 24 -33.15 0.35 -42.97
CA PHE A 24 -31.75 -0.06 -43.12
C PHE A 24 -30.92 0.27 -41.86
N LEU A 25 -31.08 1.47 -41.33
CA LEU A 25 -30.39 1.87 -40.10
C LEU A 25 -30.85 1.01 -38.91
N ALA A 26 -32.12 0.73 -38.76
CA ALA A 26 -32.65 -0.16 -37.73
C ALA A 26 -32.06 -1.57 -37.85
N GLY A 27 -31.97 -2.09 -39.08
CA GLY A 27 -31.33 -3.39 -39.37
C GLY A 27 -29.85 -3.40 -39.04
N ALA A 28 -29.12 -2.37 -39.45
CA ALA A 28 -27.69 -2.21 -39.14
C ALA A 28 -27.43 -2.09 -37.63
N VAL A 29 -28.25 -1.33 -36.92
CA VAL A 29 -28.17 -1.20 -35.46
C VAL A 29 -28.43 -2.55 -34.77
N SER A 30 -29.45 -3.30 -35.23
CA SER A 30 -29.75 -4.62 -34.68
C SER A 30 -28.60 -5.62 -34.87
N ILE A 31 -27.96 -5.62 -36.05
CA ILE A 31 -26.79 -6.46 -36.33
C ILE A 31 -25.60 -6.04 -35.44
N ALA A 32 -25.36 -4.75 -35.33
CA ALA A 32 -24.29 -4.25 -34.48
C ALA A 32 -24.51 -4.56 -32.98
N GLN A 33 -25.74 -4.52 -32.50
CA GLN A 33 -26.08 -4.91 -31.13
C GLN A 33 -25.87 -6.41 -30.88
N GLU A 34 -26.24 -7.28 -31.85
CA GLU A 34 -25.99 -8.70 -31.70
C GLU A 34 -24.52 -9.06 -31.78
N ASP A 35 -23.72 -8.40 -32.65
CA ASP A 35 -22.27 -8.54 -32.66
C ASP A 35 -21.66 -8.08 -31.32
N ARG A 36 -22.08 -6.93 -30.79
CA ARG A 36 -21.64 -6.46 -29.47
C ARG A 36 -21.95 -7.44 -28.35
N LYS A 37 -23.10 -8.09 -28.36
CA LYS A 37 -23.45 -9.10 -27.36
C LYS A 37 -22.46 -10.28 -27.35
N HIS A 38 -22.01 -10.71 -28.49
CA HIS A 38 -21.09 -11.84 -28.64
C HIS A 38 -19.62 -11.45 -28.57
N ASN A 39 -19.31 -10.18 -28.83
CA ASN A 39 -17.91 -9.68 -28.97
C ASN A 39 -17.74 -8.24 -28.46
N GLN A 40 -18.24 -7.98 -27.26
CA GLN A 40 -18.22 -6.64 -26.67
C GLN A 40 -16.81 -6.05 -26.56
N ILE A 41 -15.79 -6.88 -26.35
CA ILE A 41 -14.41 -6.39 -26.17
C ILE A 41 -13.90 -5.57 -27.36
N ARG A 42 -14.31 -5.86 -28.59
CA ARG A 42 -13.94 -5.06 -29.78
C ARG A 42 -14.34 -3.59 -29.65
N PHE A 43 -15.44 -3.33 -28.97
CA PHE A 43 -16.02 -2.00 -28.79
C PHE A 43 -15.53 -1.29 -27.52
N TYR A 44 -14.61 -1.91 -26.76
CA TYR A 44 -14.07 -1.27 -25.57
C TYR A 44 -13.25 -0.04 -25.95
N LYS A 45 -13.46 1.03 -25.17
CA LYS A 45 -12.65 2.24 -25.20
C LYS A 45 -12.27 2.61 -23.76
N PRO A 46 -11.00 2.88 -23.47
CA PRO A 46 -10.60 3.41 -22.17
C PRO A 46 -11.38 4.70 -21.87
N VAL A 47 -11.87 4.82 -20.63
CA VAL A 47 -12.74 5.93 -20.21
C VAL A 47 -11.98 7.22 -19.89
N SER A 48 -10.66 7.14 -19.77
CA SER A 48 -9.78 8.27 -19.45
C SER A 48 -8.38 8.03 -20.00
N SER A 49 -7.54 9.07 -20.00
CA SER A 49 -6.12 8.95 -20.37
C SER A 49 -5.37 8.00 -19.42
N GLN A 50 -5.69 8.00 -18.13
CA GLN A 50 -5.09 7.08 -17.17
C GLN A 50 -5.52 5.62 -17.41
N ALA A 51 -6.79 5.39 -17.81
CA ALA A 51 -7.24 4.07 -18.24
C ALA A 51 -6.54 3.61 -19.54
N MET A 52 -6.22 4.53 -20.46
CA MET A 52 -5.39 4.24 -21.64
C MET A 52 -3.97 3.87 -21.20
N ARG A 53 -3.35 4.66 -20.33
CA ARG A 53 -2.02 4.42 -19.79
C ARG A 53 -1.91 3.06 -19.10
N PHE A 54 -2.96 2.60 -18.43
CA PHE A 54 -3.02 1.27 -17.84
C PHE A 54 -2.77 0.16 -18.88
N HIS A 55 -3.30 0.31 -20.09
CA HIS A 55 -3.09 -0.68 -21.15
C HIS A 55 -1.73 -0.54 -21.83
N GLU A 56 -1.17 0.67 -21.88
CA GLU A 56 0.14 0.95 -22.49
C GLU A 56 1.33 0.53 -21.62
N SER A 57 1.14 0.50 -20.31
CA SER A 57 2.21 0.18 -19.35
C SER A 57 2.82 -1.19 -19.57
N THR A 58 4.14 -1.27 -19.45
CA THR A 58 4.92 -2.51 -19.48
C THR A 58 5.55 -2.86 -18.14
N ALA A 59 5.25 -2.09 -17.07
CA ALA A 59 5.79 -2.34 -15.74
C ALA A 59 5.46 -3.75 -15.23
N LEU A 60 6.36 -4.36 -14.48
CA LEU A 60 6.14 -5.68 -13.87
C LEU A 60 5.01 -5.63 -12.84
N VAL A 61 4.96 -4.56 -12.06
CA VAL A 61 3.88 -4.27 -11.12
C VAL A 61 3.16 -3.03 -11.60
N LEU A 62 1.92 -3.20 -12.03
CA LEU A 62 1.05 -2.11 -12.44
C LEU A 62 -0.13 -1.99 -11.48
N ALA A 63 -0.18 -0.93 -10.72
CA ALA A 63 -1.25 -0.65 -9.79
C ALA A 63 -2.12 0.53 -10.25
N ALA A 64 -3.42 0.35 -10.20
CA ALA A 64 -4.41 1.39 -10.43
C ALA A 64 -5.18 1.68 -9.14
N GLY A 65 -4.75 2.72 -8.41
CA GLY A 65 -5.52 3.32 -7.35
C GLY A 65 -6.61 4.22 -7.95
N GLY A 66 -7.81 4.15 -7.43
CA GLY A 66 -8.85 4.99 -8.02
C GLY A 66 -10.11 5.07 -7.18
N GLY A 67 -10.87 6.11 -7.44
CA GLY A 67 -12.18 6.29 -6.82
C GLY A 67 -13.19 5.20 -7.23
N ASN A 68 -14.32 5.18 -6.54
CA ASN A 68 -15.41 4.25 -6.88
C ASN A 68 -15.93 4.56 -8.29
N ARG A 69 -16.14 3.52 -9.10
CA ARG A 69 -16.61 3.63 -10.49
C ARG A 69 -15.67 4.37 -11.45
N SER A 70 -14.37 4.47 -11.13
CA SER A 70 -13.35 5.01 -12.03
C SER A 70 -12.89 4.03 -13.12
N SER A 71 -13.52 2.86 -13.25
CA SER A 71 -13.23 1.82 -14.26
C SER A 71 -12.00 0.94 -13.99
N LYS A 72 -11.38 0.97 -12.82
CA LYS A 72 -10.18 0.18 -12.44
C LYS A 72 -10.32 -1.31 -12.78
N THR A 73 -11.28 -1.98 -12.12
CA THR A 73 -11.57 -3.41 -12.30
C THR A 73 -11.88 -3.72 -13.77
N THR A 74 -12.64 -2.87 -14.47
CA THR A 74 -12.97 -3.07 -15.88
C THR A 74 -11.72 -3.00 -16.75
N SER A 75 -10.84 -2.01 -16.55
CA SER A 75 -9.59 -1.89 -17.31
C SER A 75 -8.69 -3.11 -17.09
N MET A 76 -8.55 -3.58 -15.83
CA MET A 76 -7.79 -4.78 -15.52
C MET A 76 -8.38 -6.04 -16.18
N LEU A 77 -9.69 -6.26 -16.06
CA LEU A 77 -10.34 -7.43 -16.66
C LEU A 77 -10.23 -7.42 -18.19
N VAL A 78 -10.44 -6.28 -18.85
CA VAL A 78 -10.28 -6.15 -20.30
C VAL A 78 -8.84 -6.43 -20.71
N HIS A 79 -7.86 -5.89 -19.97
CA HIS A 79 -6.45 -6.15 -20.23
C HIS A 79 -6.12 -7.65 -20.17
N MET A 80 -6.61 -8.33 -19.14
CA MET A 80 -6.42 -9.78 -18.99
C MET A 80 -7.13 -10.56 -20.11
N VAL A 81 -8.37 -10.18 -20.46
CA VAL A 81 -9.12 -10.85 -21.54
C VAL A 81 -8.41 -10.68 -22.89
N MET A 82 -7.99 -9.47 -23.28
CA MET A 82 -7.33 -9.28 -24.58
C MET A 82 -6.00 -10.02 -24.67
N CYS A 83 -5.21 -10.03 -23.60
CA CYS A 83 -3.95 -10.79 -23.56
C CYS A 83 -4.18 -12.31 -23.62
N GLY A 84 -5.18 -12.82 -22.89
CA GLY A 84 -5.45 -14.25 -22.79
C GLY A 84 -6.21 -14.83 -23.97
N THR A 85 -7.04 -14.03 -24.65
CA THR A 85 -7.87 -14.50 -25.77
C THR A 85 -7.31 -14.18 -27.15
N GLY A 86 -6.39 -13.20 -27.26
CA GLY A 86 -5.91 -12.67 -28.53
C GLY A 86 -6.95 -11.81 -29.27
N VAL A 87 -8.13 -11.56 -28.69
CA VAL A 87 -9.14 -10.66 -29.24
C VAL A 87 -8.98 -9.28 -28.64
N TRP A 88 -8.64 -8.32 -29.47
CA TRP A 88 -8.26 -6.97 -29.04
C TRP A 88 -9.33 -5.94 -29.37
N PRO A 89 -9.55 -4.95 -28.47
CA PRO A 89 -10.34 -3.77 -28.81
C PRO A 89 -9.75 -3.04 -30.01
N ASP A 90 -10.60 -2.51 -30.91
CA ASP A 90 -10.12 -1.76 -32.07
C ASP A 90 -9.27 -0.56 -31.65
N SER A 91 -9.57 0.06 -30.49
CA SER A 91 -8.82 1.17 -29.91
C SER A 91 -7.42 0.81 -29.40
N LEU A 92 -7.13 -0.48 -29.14
CA LEU A 92 -5.90 -0.97 -28.50
C LEU A 92 -5.10 -1.94 -29.39
N ARG A 93 -5.45 -2.13 -30.67
CA ARG A 93 -4.75 -3.05 -31.56
C ARG A 93 -3.27 -2.75 -31.73
N HIS A 94 -2.86 -1.49 -31.61
CA HIS A 94 -1.47 -1.06 -31.71
C HIS A 94 -0.60 -1.62 -30.57
N LEU A 95 -1.19 -2.13 -29.45
CA LEU A 95 -0.50 -2.72 -28.32
C LEU A 95 -0.26 -4.24 -28.45
N ILE A 96 -0.79 -4.88 -29.50
CA ILE A 96 -0.61 -6.32 -29.75
C ILE A 96 0.87 -6.72 -29.71
N PRO A 97 1.80 -6.05 -30.41
CA PRO A 97 3.22 -6.44 -30.40
C PRO A 97 3.89 -6.37 -29.03
N VAL A 98 3.33 -5.56 -28.13
CA VAL A 98 3.89 -5.33 -26.78
C VAL A 98 3.42 -6.39 -25.79
N HIS A 99 2.13 -6.75 -25.82
CA HIS A 99 1.52 -7.53 -24.75
C HIS A 99 1.07 -8.94 -25.13
N PHE A 100 0.86 -9.20 -26.43
CA PHE A 100 0.38 -10.52 -26.85
C PHE A 100 1.52 -11.53 -26.87
N ARG A 101 1.33 -12.66 -26.17
CA ARG A 101 2.32 -13.75 -26.04
C ARG A 101 1.77 -15.12 -26.44
N GLY A 102 0.55 -15.18 -27.00
CA GLY A 102 -0.15 -16.44 -27.29
C GLY A 102 -0.89 -16.97 -26.07
N PRO A 103 -1.14 -18.30 -25.99
CA PRO A 103 -1.81 -18.90 -24.84
C PRO A 103 -1.03 -18.70 -23.55
N ILE A 104 -1.69 -18.26 -22.48
CA ILE A 104 -1.08 -17.90 -21.19
C ILE A 104 -1.85 -18.48 -20.01
N ASN A 105 -1.17 -18.60 -18.87
CA ASN A 105 -1.81 -18.87 -17.60
C ASN A 105 -2.04 -17.55 -16.85
N MET A 106 -3.25 -17.36 -16.34
CA MET A 106 -3.64 -16.17 -15.59
C MET A 106 -4.25 -16.56 -14.25
N ARG A 107 -4.13 -15.65 -13.28
CA ARG A 107 -4.80 -15.74 -11.97
C ARG A 107 -5.51 -14.42 -11.68
N LEU A 108 -6.71 -14.48 -11.13
CA LEU A 108 -7.38 -13.33 -10.52
C LEU A 108 -7.64 -13.61 -9.06
N VAL A 109 -7.22 -12.71 -8.20
CA VAL A 109 -7.45 -12.77 -6.77
C VAL A 109 -8.45 -11.69 -6.40
N VAL A 110 -9.52 -12.07 -5.73
CA VAL A 110 -10.63 -11.19 -5.33
C VAL A 110 -10.82 -11.23 -3.82
N GLU A 111 -11.51 -10.24 -3.26
CA GLU A 111 -11.77 -10.18 -1.84
C GLU A 111 -12.55 -11.42 -1.35
N SER A 112 -13.60 -11.82 -2.08
CA SER A 112 -14.45 -12.96 -1.72
C SER A 112 -15.00 -13.67 -2.95
N LEU A 113 -15.05 -15.00 -2.89
CA LEU A 113 -15.62 -15.80 -3.97
C LEU A 113 -17.14 -15.65 -4.08
N THR A 114 -17.82 -15.51 -2.96
CA THR A 114 -19.29 -15.45 -2.89
C THR A 114 -19.86 -14.06 -3.06
N THR A 115 -19.15 -13.02 -2.61
CA THR A 115 -19.64 -11.64 -2.63
C THR A 115 -19.01 -10.80 -3.74
N THR A 116 -17.85 -11.21 -4.28
CA THR A 116 -17.16 -10.47 -5.35
C THR A 116 -17.08 -11.26 -6.65
N LEU A 117 -16.56 -12.50 -6.62
CA LEU A 117 -16.37 -13.27 -7.85
C LEU A 117 -17.70 -13.57 -8.54
N GLU A 118 -18.63 -14.24 -7.83
CA GLU A 118 -19.87 -14.71 -8.43
C GLU A 118 -20.82 -13.59 -8.85
N PRO A 119 -21.13 -12.58 -8.01
CA PRO A 119 -22.12 -11.55 -8.36
C PRO A 119 -21.53 -10.36 -9.13
N VAL A 120 -20.21 -10.14 -9.14
CA VAL A 120 -19.60 -8.95 -9.76
C VAL A 120 -18.69 -9.31 -10.92
N ILE A 121 -17.69 -10.20 -10.70
CA ILE A 121 -16.67 -10.47 -11.71
C ILE A 121 -17.19 -11.37 -12.81
N LEU A 122 -17.76 -12.53 -12.48
CA LEU A 122 -18.27 -13.46 -13.50
C LEU A 122 -19.34 -12.84 -14.42
N PRO A 123 -20.30 -12.02 -13.93
CA PRO A 123 -21.23 -11.31 -14.81
C PRO A 123 -20.54 -10.31 -15.76
N LYS A 124 -19.42 -9.71 -15.37
CA LYS A 124 -18.64 -8.84 -16.26
C LYS A 124 -17.89 -9.63 -17.35
N LEU A 125 -17.61 -10.90 -17.11
CA LEU A 125 -16.92 -11.77 -18.07
C LEU A 125 -17.87 -12.48 -19.04
N GLN A 126 -19.06 -12.86 -18.59
CA GLN A 126 -20.03 -13.64 -19.37
C GLN A 126 -20.65 -12.82 -20.49
N TYR A 127 -20.39 -13.15 -21.76
CA TYR A 127 -20.77 -12.36 -22.93
C TYR A 127 -22.28 -12.02 -23.02
N TRP A 128 -23.17 -12.85 -22.48
CA TRP A 128 -24.63 -12.62 -22.49
C TRP A 128 -25.15 -11.83 -21.29
N LYS A 129 -24.29 -11.39 -20.36
CA LYS A 129 -24.70 -10.62 -19.21
C LYS A 129 -24.53 -9.13 -19.50
N TRP A 130 -25.62 -8.40 -19.42
CA TRP A 130 -25.63 -6.96 -19.59
C TRP A 130 -25.23 -6.26 -18.28
N ASN A 131 -24.24 -5.41 -18.36
CA ASN A 131 -23.74 -4.59 -17.23
C ASN A 131 -24.02 -3.11 -17.48
N GLY A 132 -25.27 -2.71 -17.40
CA GLY A 132 -25.70 -1.33 -17.57
C GLY A 132 -27.18 -1.17 -17.38
N VAL A 133 -27.62 0.07 -17.43
CA VAL A 133 -29.03 0.46 -17.33
C VAL A 133 -29.41 1.19 -18.60
N ASP A 134 -30.47 0.75 -19.26
CA ASP A 134 -31.05 1.46 -20.40
C ASP A 134 -31.54 2.83 -19.89
N ARG A 135 -31.10 3.92 -20.51
CA ARG A 135 -31.55 5.28 -20.22
C ARG A 135 -32.18 5.90 -21.44
N PRO A 136 -33.13 6.83 -21.27
CA PRO A 136 -33.61 7.64 -22.38
C PRO A 136 -32.43 8.34 -23.07
N GLY A 137 -32.18 7.99 -24.34
CA GLY A 137 -31.08 8.56 -25.13
C GLY A 137 -29.87 7.66 -25.35
N GLY A 138 -29.87 6.39 -24.93
CA GLY A 138 -28.87 5.40 -25.28
C GLY A 138 -28.46 4.44 -24.19
N GLU A 139 -27.99 3.29 -24.60
CA GLU A 139 -27.44 2.26 -23.70
C GLU A 139 -26.12 2.71 -23.08
N ARG A 140 -26.03 2.73 -21.75
CA ARG A 140 -24.82 3.07 -20.99
C ARG A 140 -24.21 1.85 -20.30
N GLY A 141 -24.21 0.73 -20.90
CA GLY A 141 -23.63 -0.46 -20.32
C GLY A 141 -22.81 -1.22 -21.34
N HIS A 142 -22.45 -2.42 -20.96
CA HIS A 142 -21.71 -3.34 -21.83
C HIS A 142 -22.17 -4.77 -21.57
N TRP A 143 -22.04 -5.62 -22.58
CA TRP A 143 -22.10 -7.07 -22.43
C TRP A 143 -20.81 -7.58 -21.77
N GLY A 144 -20.78 -8.83 -21.34
CA GLY A 144 -19.55 -9.40 -20.77
C GLY A 144 -18.37 -9.36 -21.74
N TRP A 145 -17.16 -9.22 -21.19
CA TRP A 145 -15.95 -8.96 -21.96
C TRP A 145 -15.37 -10.16 -22.69
N ILE A 146 -15.67 -11.41 -22.30
CA ILE A 146 -15.15 -12.60 -22.98
C ILE A 146 -15.95 -12.86 -24.25
N PRO A 147 -15.31 -12.83 -25.44
CA PRO A 147 -16.00 -13.15 -26.69
C PRO A 147 -16.52 -14.59 -26.70
N ARG A 148 -17.73 -14.81 -27.21
CA ARG A 148 -18.30 -16.15 -27.33
C ARG A 148 -17.40 -17.12 -28.09
N MET A 149 -16.73 -16.64 -29.15
CA MET A 149 -15.80 -17.42 -29.96
C MET A 149 -14.56 -17.93 -29.22
N CYS A 150 -14.25 -17.37 -28.07
CA CYS A 150 -13.13 -17.79 -27.22
C CYS A 150 -13.54 -18.81 -26.15
N LEU A 151 -14.83 -19.12 -26.02
CA LEU A 151 -15.29 -20.21 -25.16
C LEU A 151 -15.14 -21.57 -25.86
N ILE A 152 -14.85 -22.61 -25.08
CA ILE A 152 -14.83 -24.00 -25.57
C ILE A 152 -16.21 -24.35 -26.10
N ASP A 153 -16.30 -24.75 -27.37
CA ASP A 153 -17.54 -25.01 -28.11
C ASP A 153 -18.56 -23.84 -28.04
N GLY A 154 -18.09 -22.61 -27.80
CA GLY A 154 -18.94 -21.44 -27.65
C GLY A 154 -19.86 -21.46 -26.42
N ALA A 155 -19.57 -22.34 -25.44
CA ALA A 155 -20.40 -22.59 -24.27
C ALA A 155 -19.64 -22.31 -22.96
N TRP A 156 -20.32 -21.60 -22.05
CA TRP A 156 -19.73 -21.23 -20.77
C TRP A 156 -19.49 -22.41 -19.83
N ASP A 157 -20.47 -23.33 -19.76
CA ASP A 157 -20.41 -24.52 -18.91
C ASP A 157 -19.31 -25.52 -19.32
N ARG A 158 -18.82 -25.43 -20.55
CA ARG A 158 -17.65 -26.19 -21.02
C ARG A 158 -16.33 -25.48 -20.72
N SER A 159 -16.36 -24.20 -20.61
CA SER A 159 -15.21 -23.37 -20.33
C SER A 159 -14.97 -23.14 -18.83
N TRP A 160 -16.04 -23.00 -18.04
CA TRP A 160 -16.00 -22.71 -16.61
C TRP A 160 -16.16 -23.96 -15.74
N SER A 161 -15.22 -24.18 -14.85
CA SER A 161 -15.31 -25.19 -13.79
C SER A 161 -15.50 -24.52 -12.43
N ALA A 162 -16.70 -24.55 -11.88
CA ALA A 162 -17.00 -24.03 -10.56
C ALA A 162 -16.24 -24.77 -9.45
N LYS A 163 -16.00 -26.09 -9.62
CA LYS A 163 -15.25 -26.90 -8.66
C LYS A 163 -13.76 -26.50 -8.58
N LEU A 164 -13.15 -26.27 -9.73
CA LEU A 164 -11.72 -25.90 -9.83
C LEU A 164 -11.50 -24.40 -9.78
N ARG A 165 -12.57 -23.60 -9.82
CA ARG A 165 -12.52 -22.15 -9.96
C ARG A 165 -11.60 -21.72 -11.09
N MET A 166 -11.78 -22.36 -12.23
CA MET A 166 -10.91 -22.20 -13.38
C MET A 166 -11.76 -22.00 -14.65
N LEU A 167 -11.35 -21.05 -15.46
CA LEU A 167 -11.90 -20.77 -16.77
C LEU A 167 -10.85 -21.13 -17.83
N ARG A 168 -11.25 -21.90 -18.84
CA ARG A 168 -10.43 -22.25 -20.01
C ARG A 168 -10.95 -21.49 -21.21
N LEU A 169 -10.05 -20.80 -21.90
CA LEU A 169 -10.39 -19.96 -23.05
C LEU A 169 -9.54 -20.35 -24.26
N LEU A 170 -10.14 -20.30 -25.43
CA LEU A 170 -9.41 -20.43 -26.69
C LEU A 170 -8.65 -19.12 -26.95
N CYS A 171 -7.33 -19.20 -27.03
CA CYS A 171 -6.49 -18.10 -27.48
C CYS A 171 -6.45 -18.10 -29.01
N ARG A 172 -6.78 -16.96 -29.61
CA ARG A 172 -6.86 -16.79 -31.06
C ARG A 172 -5.74 -15.89 -31.57
N ASP A 173 -5.39 -16.10 -32.83
CA ASP A 173 -4.44 -15.26 -33.51
C ASP A 173 -5.04 -13.85 -33.71
N PRO A 174 -4.41 -12.77 -33.19
CA PRO A 174 -4.95 -11.41 -33.33
C PRO A 174 -5.10 -10.92 -34.79
N GLU A 175 -4.28 -11.47 -35.70
CA GLU A 175 -4.33 -11.11 -37.12
C GLU A 175 -5.29 -12.04 -37.91
N ASN A 176 -5.55 -13.24 -37.40
CA ASN A 176 -6.50 -14.19 -37.99
C ASN A 176 -7.35 -14.81 -36.87
N PRO A 177 -8.43 -14.14 -36.42
CA PRO A 177 -9.27 -14.64 -35.32
C PRO A 177 -9.93 -16.01 -35.50
N ASP A 178 -9.98 -16.54 -36.71
CA ASP A 178 -10.48 -17.90 -36.97
C ASP A 178 -9.44 -18.97 -36.55
N ARG A 179 -8.17 -18.59 -36.45
CA ARG A 179 -7.09 -19.48 -36.04
C ARG A 179 -6.97 -19.54 -34.52
N VAL A 180 -7.12 -20.75 -33.98
CA VAL A 180 -6.86 -21.02 -32.56
C VAL A 180 -5.38 -21.38 -32.38
N LEU A 181 -4.69 -20.67 -31.47
CA LEU A 181 -3.29 -20.90 -31.13
C LEU A 181 -3.12 -21.90 -29.98
N GLY A 182 -4.12 -22.06 -29.13
CA GLY A 182 -4.12 -22.94 -27.97
C GLY A 182 -5.14 -22.51 -26.91
N GLU A 183 -4.97 -23.04 -25.69
CA GLU A 183 -5.86 -22.71 -24.56
C GLU A 183 -5.14 -21.84 -23.55
N THR A 184 -5.79 -20.77 -23.11
CA THR A 184 -5.45 -19.96 -21.94
C THR A 184 -6.21 -20.48 -20.74
N THR A 185 -5.54 -20.59 -19.60
CA THR A 185 -6.18 -20.93 -18.32
C THR A 185 -6.27 -19.70 -17.42
N TRP A 186 -7.38 -19.55 -16.72
CA TRP A 186 -7.61 -18.45 -15.80
C TRP A 186 -8.12 -18.98 -14.46
N GLN A 187 -7.27 -18.95 -13.43
CA GLN A 187 -7.59 -19.38 -12.07
C GLN A 187 -8.17 -18.22 -11.26
N PHE A 188 -9.17 -18.51 -10.42
CA PHE A 188 -9.77 -17.53 -9.52
C PHE A 188 -9.53 -17.93 -8.06
N MET A 189 -9.03 -17.00 -7.25
CA MET A 189 -8.74 -17.20 -5.84
C MET A 189 -9.27 -16.04 -4.99
N SER A 190 -9.31 -16.19 -3.67
CA SER A 190 -9.75 -15.13 -2.76
C SER A 190 -8.78 -14.90 -1.62
N PHE A 191 -8.88 -13.73 -0.99
CA PHE A 191 -8.08 -13.35 0.18
C PHE A 191 -8.36 -14.21 1.43
N ASP A 192 -9.45 -14.98 1.44
CA ASP A 192 -9.78 -15.87 2.55
C ASP A 192 -8.94 -17.15 2.56
N GLN A 193 -8.29 -17.48 1.42
CA GLN A 193 -7.45 -18.66 1.30
C GLN A 193 -6.11 -18.49 2.00
N ASP A 194 -5.52 -19.62 2.41
CA ASP A 194 -4.20 -19.60 3.03
C ASP A 194 -3.12 -19.17 2.02
N PRO A 195 -2.12 -18.37 2.42
CA PRO A 195 -1.01 -18.00 1.53
C PRO A 195 -0.33 -19.19 0.85
N THR A 196 -0.27 -20.36 1.49
CA THR A 196 0.31 -21.59 0.91
C THR A 196 -0.46 -22.10 -0.30
N ASP A 197 -1.76 -21.81 -0.43
CA ASP A 197 -2.57 -22.17 -1.61
C ASP A 197 -2.09 -21.42 -2.87
N PHE A 198 -1.43 -20.29 -2.69
CA PHE A 198 -0.87 -19.47 -3.78
C PHE A 198 0.49 -19.97 -4.26
N ALA A 199 1.14 -20.87 -3.53
CA ALA A 199 2.51 -21.33 -3.78
C ALA A 199 2.66 -22.23 -5.02
N SER A 200 1.59 -22.50 -5.77
CA SER A 200 1.60 -23.38 -6.93
C SER A 200 1.39 -22.66 -8.26
N GLY A 201 2.00 -23.19 -9.32
CA GLY A 201 1.82 -22.72 -10.70
C GLY A 201 2.75 -21.58 -11.10
N GLU A 202 2.74 -21.30 -12.40
CA GLU A 202 3.46 -20.21 -13.04
C GLU A 202 2.44 -19.38 -13.84
N PHE A 203 2.48 -18.06 -13.69
CA PHE A 203 1.46 -17.20 -14.27
C PHE A 203 2.09 -16.03 -15.03
N HIS A 204 1.57 -15.79 -16.21
CA HIS A 204 1.98 -14.67 -17.06
C HIS A 204 1.32 -13.35 -16.63
N ILE A 205 0.11 -13.43 -16.07
CA ILE A 205 -0.59 -12.27 -15.51
C ILE A 205 -1.33 -12.71 -14.25
N ILE A 206 -1.08 -12.00 -13.14
CA ILE A 206 -1.88 -12.12 -11.93
C ILE A 206 -2.55 -10.78 -11.65
N GLY A 207 -3.88 -10.76 -11.66
CA GLY A 207 -4.68 -9.60 -11.29
C GLY A 207 -5.15 -9.68 -9.83
N HIS A 208 -5.18 -8.55 -9.15
CA HIS A 208 -5.77 -8.41 -7.81
C HIS A 208 -6.88 -7.36 -7.89
N ASP A 209 -8.11 -7.77 -7.59
CA ASP A 209 -9.24 -6.85 -7.41
C ASP A 209 -9.37 -6.54 -5.92
N GLU A 210 -8.83 -5.41 -5.51
CA GLU A 210 -8.51 -4.95 -4.18
C GLU A 210 -7.20 -5.55 -3.58
N PRO A 211 -6.59 -4.91 -2.55
CA PRO A 211 -5.30 -5.32 -2.00
C PRO A 211 -5.37 -6.68 -1.30
N PRO A 212 -4.53 -7.66 -1.67
CA PRO A 212 -4.44 -8.92 -0.96
C PRO A 212 -3.71 -8.75 0.38
N LYS A 213 -3.69 -9.81 1.18
CA LYS A 213 -2.78 -9.88 2.33
C LYS A 213 -1.34 -9.92 1.84
N TYR A 214 -0.43 -9.27 2.56
CA TYR A 214 0.98 -9.19 2.14
C TYR A 214 1.65 -10.54 1.85
N PRO A 215 1.46 -11.61 2.66
CA PRO A 215 2.02 -12.92 2.32
C PRO A 215 1.49 -13.49 0.99
N GLN A 216 0.23 -13.26 0.65
CA GLN A 216 -0.35 -13.68 -0.63
C GLN A 216 0.23 -12.88 -1.82
N TRP A 217 0.52 -11.58 -1.61
CA TRP A 217 1.22 -10.75 -2.59
C TRP A 217 2.59 -11.31 -2.91
N LEU A 218 3.42 -11.61 -1.88
CA LEU A 218 4.76 -12.17 -2.04
C LEU A 218 4.75 -13.52 -2.77
N GLU A 219 3.79 -14.40 -2.47
CA GLU A 219 3.64 -15.67 -3.20
C GLU A 219 3.29 -15.44 -4.66
N ASN A 220 2.39 -14.52 -4.98
CA ASN A 220 2.03 -14.18 -6.35
C ASN A 220 3.19 -13.53 -7.11
N GLU A 221 3.97 -12.68 -6.46
CA GLU A 221 5.19 -12.09 -7.04
C GLU A 221 6.19 -13.17 -7.45
N ALA A 222 6.42 -14.17 -6.60
CA ALA A 222 7.28 -15.31 -6.91
C ALA A 222 6.75 -16.13 -8.11
N ARG A 223 5.42 -16.22 -8.31
CA ARG A 223 4.80 -17.02 -9.40
C ARG A 223 4.88 -16.38 -10.77
N VAL A 224 5.07 -15.06 -10.85
CA VAL A 224 5.24 -14.37 -12.14
C VAL A 224 6.71 -14.28 -12.58
N MET A 225 7.66 -14.41 -11.66
CA MET A 225 9.10 -14.24 -11.95
C MET A 225 9.63 -15.25 -12.96
N SER A 226 9.25 -16.53 -12.87
CA SER A 226 9.78 -17.62 -13.70
C SER A 226 9.45 -17.47 -15.19
N VAL A 227 8.35 -16.82 -15.52
CA VAL A 227 7.86 -16.62 -16.90
C VAL A 227 7.93 -15.17 -17.37
N GLY A 228 8.55 -14.28 -16.59
CA GLY A 228 8.56 -12.85 -16.89
C GLY A 228 7.16 -12.28 -16.96
N GLY A 229 6.29 -12.73 -16.06
CA GLY A 229 4.89 -12.31 -15.96
C GLY A 229 4.74 -10.97 -15.24
N ARG A 230 3.48 -10.53 -15.06
CA ARG A 230 3.14 -9.22 -14.50
C ARG A 230 2.11 -9.33 -13.38
N LEU A 231 2.22 -8.43 -12.40
CA LEU A 231 1.20 -8.22 -11.38
C LEU A 231 0.36 -6.98 -11.72
N LEU A 232 -0.94 -7.13 -11.73
CA LEU A 232 -1.90 -6.04 -11.90
C LEU A 232 -2.69 -5.88 -10.61
N LEU A 233 -2.89 -4.65 -10.16
CA LEU A 233 -3.69 -4.33 -8.99
C LEU A 233 -4.71 -3.25 -9.34
N ALA A 234 -5.98 -3.51 -9.11
CA ALA A 234 -7.06 -2.54 -9.22
C ALA A 234 -7.69 -2.34 -7.83
N MET A 235 -7.52 -1.18 -7.22
CA MET A 235 -7.91 -0.98 -5.82
C MET A 235 -8.51 0.38 -5.52
N THR A 236 -9.29 0.44 -4.47
CA THR A 236 -9.62 1.69 -3.77
C THR A 236 -8.89 1.69 -2.42
N TRP A 237 -8.25 2.81 -2.07
CA TRP A 237 -7.66 2.91 -0.75
C TRP A 237 -8.75 2.74 0.32
N PRO A 238 -8.49 1.96 1.37
CA PRO A 238 -9.47 1.84 2.45
C PRO A 238 -9.65 3.20 3.15
N ASP A 239 -10.88 3.54 3.45
CA ASP A 239 -11.25 4.68 4.27
C ASP A 239 -11.42 4.29 5.76
N ASP A 240 -11.22 3.02 6.08
CA ASP A 240 -11.23 2.48 7.43
C ASP A 240 -9.77 2.32 7.92
N PRO A 241 -9.36 3.04 8.98
CA PRO A 241 -8.00 2.96 9.53
C PRO A 241 -7.64 1.58 10.11
N SER A 242 -8.62 0.69 10.32
CA SER A 242 -8.39 -0.67 10.79
C SER A 242 -7.84 -1.62 9.70
N ILE A 243 -7.94 -1.23 8.43
CA ILE A 243 -7.43 -2.03 7.31
C ILE A 243 -5.98 -1.64 7.04
N ASN A 244 -5.06 -2.54 7.38
CA ASN A 244 -3.63 -2.29 7.18
C ASN A 244 -3.19 -2.58 5.74
N VAL A 245 -2.91 -1.51 5.01
CA VAL A 245 -2.30 -1.54 3.66
C VAL A 245 -0.95 -0.80 3.62
N ASP A 246 -0.29 -0.63 4.77
CA ASP A 246 0.99 0.08 4.87
C ASP A 246 2.08 -0.55 3.98
N TRP A 247 2.06 -1.88 3.83
CA TRP A 247 2.98 -2.58 2.93
C TRP A 247 2.82 -2.10 1.48
N LEU A 248 1.58 -1.93 1.02
CA LEU A 248 1.28 -1.47 -0.33
C LEU A 248 1.75 -0.04 -0.53
N TYR A 249 1.55 0.81 0.47
CA TYR A 249 2.04 2.17 0.44
C TYR A 249 3.58 2.21 0.33
N ASN A 250 4.27 1.43 1.15
CA ASN A 250 5.73 1.47 1.25
C ASN A 250 6.44 0.71 0.10
N GLU A 251 5.83 -0.34 -0.43
CA GLU A 251 6.50 -1.23 -1.41
C GLU A 251 6.02 -1.03 -2.84
N VAL A 252 4.84 -0.43 -3.04
CA VAL A 252 4.28 -0.21 -4.38
C VAL A 252 4.04 1.27 -4.66
N TYR A 253 3.23 1.95 -3.82
CA TYR A 253 2.82 3.34 -4.10
C TYR A 253 3.99 4.32 -4.03
N GLU A 254 4.73 4.35 -2.92
CA GLU A 254 5.83 5.30 -2.73
C GLU A 254 7.00 5.08 -3.70
N PRO A 255 7.47 3.83 -3.96
CA PRO A 255 8.48 3.58 -4.99
C PRO A 255 8.05 4.01 -6.39
N ALA A 256 6.79 3.77 -6.78
CA ALA A 256 6.26 4.23 -8.05
C ALA A 256 6.21 5.76 -8.16
N ARG A 257 5.74 6.43 -7.09
CA ARG A 257 5.63 7.88 -7.03
C ARG A 257 6.97 8.60 -7.07
N THR A 258 7.98 8.03 -6.42
CA THR A 258 9.34 8.62 -6.38
C THR A 258 10.21 8.22 -7.57
N GLY A 259 9.75 7.28 -8.40
CA GLY A 259 10.56 6.73 -9.49
C GLY A 259 11.76 5.92 -8.99
N ALA A 260 11.70 5.38 -7.76
CA ALA A 260 12.77 4.59 -7.16
C ALA A 260 13.05 3.29 -7.92
N THR A 261 12.05 2.75 -8.61
CA THR A 261 12.18 1.60 -9.51
C THR A 261 11.37 1.81 -10.78
N ALA A 262 11.93 1.41 -11.93
CA ALA A 262 11.23 1.47 -13.22
C ALA A 262 10.21 0.32 -13.39
N ASP A 263 10.26 -0.68 -12.54
CA ASP A 263 9.45 -1.90 -12.65
C ASP A 263 8.07 -1.78 -11.99
N ILE A 264 7.81 -0.67 -11.29
CA ILE A 264 6.55 -0.41 -10.60
C ILE A 264 5.94 0.88 -11.15
N GLU A 265 4.70 0.79 -11.62
CA GLU A 265 3.91 1.96 -12.06
C GLU A 265 2.61 2.05 -11.25
N TRP A 266 2.30 3.25 -10.76
CA TRP A 266 1.05 3.57 -10.09
C TRP A 266 0.26 4.59 -10.89
N LEU A 267 -0.99 4.28 -11.17
CA LEU A 267 -1.91 5.15 -11.89
C LEU A 267 -3.07 5.56 -10.98
N GLU A 268 -3.45 6.83 -11.03
CA GLU A 268 -4.61 7.37 -10.32
C GLU A 268 -5.78 7.49 -11.30
N LEU A 269 -6.82 6.65 -11.12
CA LEU A 269 -8.03 6.69 -11.93
C LEU A 269 -9.13 7.45 -11.18
N HIS A 270 -9.40 8.67 -11.59
CA HIS A 270 -10.40 9.51 -10.94
C HIS A 270 -11.81 9.15 -11.39
N THR A 271 -12.77 9.17 -10.46
CA THR A 271 -14.19 8.97 -10.76
C THR A 271 -14.73 10.04 -11.70
N THR A 272 -14.25 11.27 -11.56
CA THR A 272 -14.64 12.42 -12.37
C THR A 272 -14.24 12.32 -13.83
N ASP A 273 -13.22 11.52 -14.15
CA ASP A 273 -12.76 11.33 -15.53
C ASP A 273 -13.61 10.32 -16.32
N ASN A 274 -14.45 9.55 -15.63
CA ASN A 274 -15.33 8.57 -16.25
C ASN A 274 -16.61 9.21 -16.79
N GLN A 275 -16.61 9.54 -18.08
CA GLN A 275 -17.75 10.15 -18.76
C GLN A 275 -18.96 9.20 -18.95
N GLN A 276 -18.82 7.92 -18.62
CA GLN A 276 -19.91 6.94 -18.75
C GLN A 276 -20.86 6.95 -17.53
N ILE A 277 -20.53 7.70 -16.48
CA ILE A 277 -21.37 7.83 -15.28
C ILE A 277 -22.00 9.23 -15.21
N ASP A 278 -23.05 9.34 -14.43
CA ASP A 278 -23.75 10.60 -14.20
C ASP A 278 -22.91 11.52 -13.30
N GLN A 279 -22.30 12.53 -13.88
CA GLN A 279 -21.43 13.48 -13.17
C GLN A 279 -22.21 14.38 -12.20
N GLU A 280 -23.47 14.69 -12.47
CA GLU A 280 -24.31 15.47 -11.55
C GLU A 280 -24.62 14.66 -10.29
N ALA A 281 -24.94 13.37 -10.44
CA ALA A 281 -25.13 12.47 -9.31
C ALA A 281 -23.85 12.27 -8.49
N VAL A 282 -22.69 12.19 -9.13
CA VAL A 282 -21.37 12.12 -8.47
C VAL A 282 -21.13 13.41 -7.66
N ALA A 283 -21.33 14.58 -8.27
CA ALA A 283 -21.15 15.87 -7.61
C ALA A 283 -22.09 16.04 -6.40
N ALA A 284 -23.37 15.67 -6.55
CA ALA A 284 -24.35 15.75 -5.46
C ALA A 284 -24.02 14.81 -4.28
N GLN A 285 -23.43 13.64 -4.55
CA GLN A 285 -23.01 12.70 -3.52
C GLN A 285 -21.72 13.16 -2.85
N SER A 286 -20.74 13.61 -3.62
CA SER A 286 -19.44 14.05 -3.12
C SER A 286 -19.52 15.30 -2.24
N ALA A 287 -20.50 16.18 -2.49
CA ALA A 287 -20.78 17.34 -1.65
C ALA A 287 -21.15 16.98 -0.19
N LYS A 288 -21.57 15.73 0.06
CA LYS A 288 -21.93 15.22 1.39
C LYS A 288 -20.74 14.58 2.13
N TRP A 289 -19.62 14.37 1.44
CA TRP A 289 -18.45 13.69 1.98
C TRP A 289 -17.46 14.69 2.58
N SER A 290 -16.67 14.23 3.55
CA SER A 290 -15.53 15.00 4.02
C SER A 290 -14.48 15.15 2.91
N LYS A 291 -13.56 16.10 3.07
CA LYS A 291 -12.45 16.27 2.11
C LYS A 291 -11.63 15.00 1.97
N GLU A 292 -11.33 14.35 3.08
CA GLU A 292 -10.56 13.09 3.13
C GLU A 292 -11.32 11.97 2.39
N MET A 293 -12.62 11.84 2.60
CA MET A 293 -13.42 10.84 1.89
C MET A 293 -13.46 11.09 0.39
N ASN A 294 -13.46 12.36 -0.04
CA ASN A 294 -13.37 12.73 -1.45
C ASN A 294 -12.01 12.36 -2.06
N GLU A 295 -10.90 12.57 -1.34
CA GLU A 295 -9.56 12.15 -1.80
C GLU A 295 -9.51 10.65 -2.09
N VAL A 296 -10.07 9.80 -1.20
CA VAL A 296 -10.10 8.35 -1.42
C VAL A 296 -11.13 7.95 -2.47
N ARG A 297 -12.39 8.36 -2.30
CA ARG A 297 -13.51 7.79 -3.07
C ARG A 297 -13.68 8.38 -4.46
N LEU A 298 -13.20 9.60 -4.71
CA LEU A 298 -13.22 10.23 -6.03
C LEU A 298 -11.86 10.17 -6.73
N LEU A 299 -10.77 10.51 -6.01
CA LEU A 299 -9.46 10.65 -6.60
C LEU A 299 -8.61 9.38 -6.47
N GLY A 300 -8.98 8.46 -5.56
CA GLY A 300 -8.23 7.22 -5.35
C GLY A 300 -6.88 7.43 -4.69
N ARG A 301 -6.73 8.52 -3.95
CA ARG A 301 -5.51 8.86 -3.23
C ARG A 301 -5.50 8.27 -1.84
N PRO A 302 -4.34 7.84 -1.33
CA PRO A 302 -4.26 7.33 0.02
C PRO A 302 -4.60 8.44 1.03
N ILE A 303 -5.58 8.20 1.90
CA ILE A 303 -5.62 8.93 3.15
C ILE A 303 -4.64 8.21 4.06
N ARG A 304 -3.66 8.94 4.55
CA ARG A 304 -2.89 8.45 5.68
C ARG A 304 -3.74 8.54 6.96
N PHE A 305 -4.63 7.61 7.16
CA PHE A 305 -4.85 7.11 8.50
C PHE A 305 -3.61 6.29 8.83
N SER A 306 -2.62 6.94 9.34
CA SER A 306 -1.45 6.25 9.82
C SER A 306 -1.90 5.44 11.02
N ASN A 307 -2.16 4.15 10.85
CA ASN A 307 -2.30 3.20 11.96
C ASN A 307 -0.95 3.04 12.69
N ARG A 308 0.06 3.83 12.27
CA ARG A 308 1.36 3.87 12.91
C ARG A 308 1.25 4.47 14.30
N ILE A 309 1.95 3.87 15.22
CA ILE A 309 2.04 4.35 16.60
C ILE A 309 2.83 5.65 16.67
N HIS A 310 3.78 5.85 15.74
CA HIS A 310 4.58 7.06 15.60
C HIS A 310 4.29 7.76 14.25
N PRO A 311 3.12 8.39 14.08
CA PRO A 311 2.67 8.93 12.78
C PRO A 311 3.53 10.10 12.28
N GLU A 312 4.15 10.84 13.18
CA GLU A 312 4.99 12.00 12.83
C GLU A 312 6.40 11.61 12.37
N PHE A 313 6.84 10.37 12.66
CA PHE A 313 8.18 9.92 12.26
C PHE A 313 8.30 9.86 10.73
N SER A 314 9.39 10.40 10.21
CA SER A 314 9.76 10.35 8.79
C SER A 314 11.26 10.22 8.62
N ASP A 315 11.67 9.31 7.74
CA ASP A 315 13.04 9.13 7.26
C ASP A 315 13.35 9.97 6.02
N GLN A 316 12.34 10.69 5.51
CA GLN A 316 12.47 11.61 4.38
C GLN A 316 12.10 13.02 4.78
N THR A 317 12.61 13.99 4.01
CA THR A 317 12.27 15.40 4.23
C THR A 317 10.78 15.62 4.03
N ARG A 318 10.13 16.18 5.05
CA ARG A 318 8.74 16.62 5.06
C ARG A 318 8.67 18.07 5.46
N CYS A 319 7.47 18.63 5.37
CA CYS A 319 7.19 19.96 5.82
C CYS A 319 6.23 19.93 7.03
N TRP A 320 6.54 20.68 8.06
CA TRP A 320 5.73 20.86 9.27
C TRP A 320 4.95 22.17 9.18
N CYS A 321 3.64 22.11 9.36
CA CYS A 321 2.82 23.31 9.48
C CYS A 321 2.58 23.65 10.96
N PHE A 322 3.07 24.80 11.42
CA PHE A 322 2.94 25.20 12.82
C PHE A 322 1.53 25.62 13.22
N ARG A 323 0.66 25.95 12.25
CA ARG A 323 -0.75 26.26 12.51
C ARG A 323 -1.60 25.00 12.68
N CYS A 324 -1.36 23.97 11.85
CA CYS A 324 -2.06 22.70 11.94
C CYS A 324 -1.42 21.74 12.96
N GLU A 325 -0.17 22.01 13.38
CA GLU A 325 0.66 21.13 14.20
C GLU A 325 0.78 19.71 13.63
N LYS A 326 0.97 19.63 12.30
CA LYS A 326 1.04 18.39 11.53
C LYS A 326 2.16 18.41 10.51
N ALA A 327 2.70 17.21 10.25
CA ALA A 327 3.54 16.98 9.09
C ALA A 327 2.66 16.98 7.82
N ILE A 328 3.14 17.66 6.78
CA ILE A 328 2.51 17.73 5.46
C ILE A 328 3.51 17.25 4.40
N PHE A 329 3.00 16.72 3.29
CA PHE A 329 3.85 16.27 2.19
C PHE A 329 4.31 17.47 1.34
N PRO A 330 5.49 17.39 0.69
CA PRO A 330 5.95 18.46 -0.21
C PRO A 330 4.94 18.85 -1.29
N GLY A 331 4.20 17.87 -1.85
CA GLY A 331 3.14 18.13 -2.84
C GLY A 331 1.89 18.80 -2.28
N GLU A 332 1.75 18.91 -0.97
CA GLU A 332 0.63 19.59 -0.27
C GLU A 332 0.99 21.03 0.14
N LEU A 333 2.12 21.56 -0.36
CA LEU A 333 2.59 22.91 -0.05
C LEU A 333 2.02 23.99 -0.98
N GLU A 334 1.50 23.63 -2.13
CA GLU A 334 1.00 24.62 -3.09
C GLU A 334 -0.47 24.95 -2.79
N HIS A 335 -0.69 26.00 -1.99
CA HIS A 335 -2.02 26.48 -1.64
C HIS A 335 -2.72 27.25 -2.77
N LYS A 336 -1.93 28.00 -3.57
CA LYS A 336 -2.34 28.72 -4.79
C LYS A 336 -1.18 28.70 -5.76
N PRO A 337 -1.40 28.81 -7.07
CA PRO A 337 -0.31 28.84 -8.04
C PRO A 337 0.76 29.86 -7.64
N GLY A 338 1.98 29.39 -7.37
CA GLY A 338 3.12 30.21 -6.98
C GLY A 338 3.18 30.65 -5.50
N VAL A 339 2.25 30.22 -4.64
CA VAL A 339 2.28 30.51 -3.18
C VAL A 339 2.47 29.23 -2.40
N LEU A 340 3.66 29.04 -1.83
CA LEU A 340 3.95 27.92 -0.95
C LEU A 340 3.29 28.13 0.41
N GLY A 341 2.46 27.22 0.82
CA GLY A 341 1.80 27.22 2.12
C GLY A 341 1.03 25.92 2.36
N CYS A 342 0.61 25.71 3.58
CA CYS A 342 -0.17 24.53 3.95
C CYS A 342 -1.51 24.49 3.22
N VAL A 343 -1.77 23.49 2.37
CA VAL A 343 -3.03 23.34 1.63
C VAL A 343 -4.26 23.23 2.55
N SER A 344 -4.08 22.73 3.77
CA SER A 344 -5.19 22.54 4.73
C SER A 344 -5.63 23.83 5.39
N CYS A 345 -4.72 24.78 5.68
CA CYS A 345 -5.03 25.98 6.43
C CYS A 345 -4.52 27.29 5.82
N GLY A 346 -3.80 27.23 4.67
CA GLY A 346 -3.24 28.38 3.98
C GLY A 346 -2.08 29.08 4.71
N SER A 347 -1.53 28.50 5.78
CA SER A 347 -0.44 29.10 6.55
C SER A 347 0.87 28.97 5.79
N GLU A 348 1.63 30.07 5.69
CA GLU A 348 3.00 30.09 5.16
C GLU A 348 4.04 29.75 6.25
N ASP A 349 3.62 29.64 7.53
CA ASP A 349 4.51 29.24 8.64
C ASP A 349 4.69 27.73 8.62
N VAL A 350 5.60 27.31 7.77
CA VAL A 350 5.97 25.92 7.51
C VAL A 350 7.48 25.74 7.65
N GLN A 351 7.93 24.53 7.95
CA GLN A 351 9.34 24.19 8.13
C GLN A 351 9.65 22.79 7.60
N ASP A 352 10.66 22.68 6.75
CA ASP A 352 11.20 21.38 6.35
C ASP A 352 11.90 20.70 7.50
N PHE A 353 11.69 19.39 7.62
CA PHE A 353 12.32 18.56 8.66
C PHE A 353 12.51 17.12 8.17
N CYS A 354 13.47 16.45 8.79
CA CYS A 354 13.67 15.00 8.72
C CYS A 354 14.06 14.51 10.11
N HIS A 355 13.69 13.27 10.45
CA HIS A 355 14.13 12.67 11.71
C HIS A 355 15.40 11.83 11.55
N VAL A 356 15.81 11.58 10.32
CA VAL A 356 17.00 10.81 10.00
C VAL A 356 18.00 11.73 9.34
N GLU A 357 19.06 12.07 10.07
CA GLU A 357 20.14 12.94 9.58
C GLU A 357 21.49 12.51 10.15
N GLU A 358 22.56 12.80 9.43
CA GLU A 358 23.91 12.58 9.92
C GLU A 358 24.27 13.63 10.97
N PHE A 359 24.86 13.19 12.07
CA PHE A 359 25.40 14.04 13.11
C PHE A 359 26.62 13.38 13.75
N ASP A 360 27.51 14.21 14.32
CA ASP A 360 28.67 13.74 15.06
C ASP A 360 28.26 13.23 16.44
N VAL A 361 28.80 12.08 16.83
CA VAL A 361 28.60 11.50 18.16
C VAL A 361 29.29 12.36 19.20
N ALA A 362 28.56 12.88 20.16
CA ALA A 362 29.11 13.74 21.19
C ALA A 362 29.68 12.90 22.34
N HIS A 363 31.02 12.74 22.39
CA HIS A 363 31.68 11.89 23.39
C HIS A 363 31.45 12.31 24.84
N LYS A 364 31.02 13.56 25.10
CA LYS A 364 30.76 14.09 26.44
C LYS A 364 29.28 14.10 26.83
N TRP A 365 28.40 13.65 25.95
CA TRP A 365 26.99 13.58 26.29
C TRP A 365 26.66 12.25 26.94
N PRO A 366 25.80 12.26 27.97
CA PRO A 366 25.37 11.02 28.60
C PRO A 366 24.58 10.16 27.63
N THR A 367 24.94 8.89 27.58
CA THR A 367 24.32 7.89 26.73
C THR A 367 23.60 6.85 27.57
N VAL A 368 22.38 6.48 27.21
CA VAL A 368 21.68 5.35 27.78
C VAL A 368 21.69 4.22 26.76
N PHE A 369 22.09 3.05 27.21
CA PHE A 369 21.92 1.79 26.49
C PHE A 369 20.61 1.14 26.88
N VAL A 370 19.86 0.60 25.90
CA VAL A 370 18.59 -0.06 26.14
C VAL A 370 18.58 -1.40 25.42
N LEU A 371 18.23 -2.47 26.14
CA LEU A 371 18.24 -3.86 25.70
C LEU A 371 16.82 -4.46 25.77
N ASP A 372 16.42 -5.11 24.71
CA ASP A 372 15.24 -5.95 24.62
C ASP A 372 15.70 -7.41 24.38
N PRO A 373 15.82 -8.23 25.44
CA PRO A 373 16.23 -9.62 25.31
C PRO A 373 15.10 -10.47 24.75
N HIS A 374 15.45 -11.46 23.93
CA HIS A 374 14.46 -12.37 23.37
C HIS A 374 14.95 -13.82 23.35
N PRO A 375 14.11 -14.82 23.72
CA PRO A 375 14.52 -16.23 23.80
C PRO A 375 14.59 -16.95 22.45
N ARG A 376 14.00 -16.38 21.37
CA ARG A 376 13.86 -17.04 20.06
C ARG A 376 14.19 -16.13 18.87
N LYS A 377 14.36 -14.85 19.11
CA LYS A 377 14.78 -13.85 18.14
C LYS A 377 16.13 -13.29 18.58
N PRO A 378 16.84 -12.55 17.73
CA PRO A 378 18.00 -11.77 18.18
C PRO A 378 17.65 -10.87 19.36
N HIS A 379 18.60 -10.65 20.25
CA HIS A 379 18.50 -9.61 21.26
C HIS A 379 18.63 -8.25 20.58
N ASP A 380 17.63 -7.39 20.73
CA ASP A 380 17.60 -6.04 20.15
C ASP A 380 18.08 -5.00 21.16
N TYR A 381 18.84 -4.01 20.69
CA TYR A 381 19.36 -2.94 21.55
C TYR A 381 19.64 -1.67 20.78
N LEU A 382 19.68 -0.52 21.50
CA LEU A 382 20.05 0.78 20.94
C LEU A 382 20.70 1.68 22.00
N TRP A 383 21.32 2.77 21.52
CA TRP A 383 21.92 3.80 22.37
C TRP A 383 21.31 5.16 22.04
N VAL A 384 20.87 5.85 23.10
CA VAL A 384 20.32 7.20 22.99
C VAL A 384 21.19 8.17 23.79
N GLN A 385 21.69 9.20 23.12
CA GLN A 385 22.36 10.32 23.76
C GLN A 385 21.37 11.43 24.10
N LEU A 386 21.63 12.12 25.22
CA LEU A 386 20.88 13.27 25.65
C LEU A 386 21.74 14.54 25.52
N SER A 387 21.24 15.52 24.75
CA SER A 387 21.93 16.81 24.60
C SER A 387 21.71 17.72 25.80
N PRO A 388 22.54 18.80 25.98
CA PRO A 388 22.31 19.82 26.98
C PRO A 388 20.97 20.56 26.86
N GLN A 389 20.29 20.46 25.72
CA GLN A 389 18.97 21.02 25.46
C GLN A 389 17.84 20.03 25.70
N ASP A 390 18.14 18.84 26.23
CA ASP A 390 17.22 17.71 26.42
C ASP A 390 16.68 17.13 25.09
N ASP A 391 17.41 17.31 23.99
CA ASP A 391 17.09 16.63 22.73
C ASP A 391 17.70 15.23 22.72
N TRP A 392 17.03 14.29 22.02
CA TRP A 392 17.38 12.87 21.99
C TRP A 392 18.03 12.50 20.66
N TYR A 393 19.15 11.81 20.72
CA TYR A 393 19.91 11.37 19.56
C TYR A 393 20.11 9.86 19.61
N VAL A 394 19.44 9.10 18.72
CA VAL A 394 19.71 7.67 18.58
C VAL A 394 20.99 7.52 17.77
N VAL A 395 22.09 7.21 18.45
CA VAL A 395 23.43 7.21 17.85
C VAL A 395 23.82 5.88 17.23
N ALA A 396 23.28 4.78 17.73
CA ALA A 396 23.53 3.44 17.21
C ALA A 396 22.39 2.49 17.61
N ASP A 397 22.22 1.46 16.84
CA ASP A 397 21.40 0.30 17.15
C ASP A 397 22.16 -0.99 16.80
N GLY A 398 21.64 -2.13 17.27
CA GLY A 398 22.20 -3.41 16.96
C GLY A 398 21.26 -4.55 17.34
N LYS A 399 21.58 -5.73 16.84
CA LYS A 399 20.94 -6.99 17.18
C LYS A 399 21.99 -8.09 17.27
N CYS A 400 21.77 -9.08 18.14
CA CYS A 400 22.68 -10.21 18.31
C CYS A 400 21.87 -11.49 18.42
N GLU A 401 22.17 -12.47 17.56
CA GLU A 401 21.59 -13.82 17.58
C GLU A 401 22.34 -14.76 18.55
N GLY A 402 23.46 -14.29 19.09
CA GLY A 402 24.31 -15.06 20.01
C GLY A 402 23.84 -15.05 21.46
N ASP A 403 24.66 -15.65 22.30
CA ASP A 403 24.43 -15.65 23.74
C ASP A 403 24.68 -14.30 24.40
N CYS A 404 24.46 -14.19 25.72
CA CYS A 404 24.68 -12.96 26.47
C CYS A 404 26.13 -12.50 26.43
N THR A 405 27.12 -13.41 26.29
CA THR A 405 28.54 -13.07 26.20
C THR A 405 28.89 -12.48 24.83
N GLU A 406 28.33 -13.03 23.77
CA GLU A 406 28.48 -12.52 22.41
C GLU A 406 27.80 -11.15 22.27
N THR A 407 26.61 -11.02 22.84
CA THR A 407 25.90 -9.72 22.92
C THR A 407 26.76 -8.69 23.65
N ARG A 408 27.35 -9.04 24.79
CA ARG A 408 28.26 -8.15 25.53
C ARG A 408 29.43 -7.68 24.69
N ARG A 409 30.08 -8.60 23.96
CA ARG A 409 31.22 -8.24 23.07
C ARG A 409 30.79 -7.30 21.95
N ALA A 410 29.61 -7.54 21.36
CA ALA A 410 29.08 -6.67 20.31
C ALA A 410 28.77 -5.25 20.85
N VAL A 411 28.19 -5.18 22.05
CA VAL A 411 27.92 -3.90 22.74
C VAL A 411 29.23 -3.15 23.03
N ASP A 412 30.23 -3.82 23.60
CA ASP A 412 31.53 -3.21 23.90
C ASP A 412 32.22 -2.67 22.64
N ALA A 413 32.18 -3.41 21.55
CA ALA A 413 32.77 -2.99 20.29
C ALA A 413 32.15 -1.68 19.76
N VAL A 414 30.82 -1.52 19.83
CA VAL A 414 30.13 -0.30 19.42
C VAL A 414 30.46 0.86 20.37
N GLU A 415 30.39 0.63 21.69
CA GLU A 415 30.68 1.65 22.71
C GLU A 415 32.11 2.20 22.59
N GLN A 416 33.09 1.31 22.33
CA GLN A 416 34.49 1.70 22.12
C GLN A 416 34.69 2.43 20.79
N THR A 417 34.11 1.91 19.69
CA THR A 417 34.25 2.50 18.35
C THR A 417 33.69 3.93 18.30
N LEU A 418 32.56 4.16 18.94
CA LEU A 418 31.89 5.44 18.95
C LEU A 418 32.29 6.31 20.13
N GLY A 419 33.11 5.81 21.07
CA GLY A 419 33.54 6.54 22.27
C GLY A 419 32.37 7.00 23.14
N LEU A 420 31.36 6.14 23.35
CA LEU A 420 30.12 6.47 24.03
C LEU A 420 30.35 6.57 25.56
N MET A 421 29.83 7.63 26.17
CA MET A 421 29.80 7.76 27.62
C MET A 421 28.49 7.18 28.17
N VAL A 422 28.44 5.84 28.30
CA VAL A 422 27.24 5.15 28.80
C VAL A 422 27.13 5.36 30.33
N VAL A 423 26.08 6.03 30.74
CA VAL A 423 25.82 6.38 32.17
C VAL A 423 24.76 5.47 32.80
N GLN A 424 23.91 4.84 31.98
CA GLN A 424 22.85 3.93 32.44
C GLN A 424 22.57 2.86 31.38
N ARG A 425 22.18 1.68 31.83
CA ARG A 425 21.74 0.56 31.00
C ARG A 425 20.38 0.05 31.46
N LEU A 426 19.43 -0.06 30.53
CA LEU A 426 18.09 -0.53 30.77
C LEU A 426 17.87 -1.87 30.08
N CYS A 427 16.99 -2.69 30.64
CA CYS A 427 16.52 -3.93 30.08
C CYS A 427 14.99 -3.96 30.09
N ASP A 428 14.37 -4.59 29.09
CA ASP A 428 12.93 -4.87 29.10
C ASP A 428 12.51 -5.46 30.46
N PRO A 429 11.49 -4.89 31.13
CA PRO A 429 11.12 -5.36 32.46
C PRO A 429 10.45 -6.73 32.45
N ASN A 430 9.69 -7.08 31.40
CA ASN A 430 8.94 -8.33 31.33
C ASN A 430 9.87 -9.49 30.97
N MET A 431 10.60 -9.34 29.87
CA MET A 431 11.53 -10.38 29.42
C MET A 431 12.76 -10.44 30.31
N GLY A 432 13.30 -9.30 30.73
CA GLY A 432 14.46 -9.23 31.63
C GLY A 432 14.22 -9.96 32.95
N ALA A 433 13.02 -9.86 33.53
CA ALA A 433 12.63 -10.57 34.74
C ALA A 433 12.19 -12.02 34.51
N SER A 434 12.01 -12.45 33.26
CA SER A 434 11.60 -13.81 32.90
C SER A 434 12.77 -14.79 33.02
N PRO A 435 12.51 -16.10 33.33
CA PRO A 435 13.54 -17.12 33.33
C PRO A 435 14.24 -17.25 31.97
N SER A 436 15.56 -17.27 31.97
CA SER A 436 16.36 -17.41 30.74
C SER A 436 16.22 -18.77 30.06
N GLY A 437 15.78 -19.78 30.80
CA GLY A 437 15.69 -21.17 30.34
C GLY A 437 17.05 -21.90 30.29
N GLN A 438 18.18 -21.18 30.43
CA GLN A 438 19.52 -21.76 30.41
C GLN A 438 19.92 -22.34 31.78
N ARG A 439 19.49 -21.70 32.87
CA ARG A 439 19.72 -22.13 34.25
C ARG A 439 18.45 -22.02 35.07
N ARG A 440 18.32 -22.92 36.03
CA ARG A 440 17.15 -22.93 36.91
C ARG A 440 17.14 -21.71 37.83
N ASN A 441 16.02 -20.97 37.84
CA ASN A 441 15.80 -19.76 38.64
C ASN A 441 16.73 -18.57 38.29
N VAL A 442 17.26 -18.49 37.10
CA VAL A 442 18.06 -17.38 36.60
C VAL A 442 17.27 -16.63 35.55
N THR A 443 17.18 -15.31 35.70
CA THR A 443 16.50 -14.42 34.76
C THR A 443 17.41 -14.01 33.61
N TRP A 444 16.86 -13.46 32.55
CA TRP A 444 17.68 -12.86 31.49
C TRP A 444 18.56 -11.72 32.00
N GLN A 445 18.05 -10.89 32.92
CA GLN A 445 18.84 -9.85 33.58
C GLN A 445 20.07 -10.43 34.29
N ASP A 446 19.91 -11.55 35.03
CA ASP A 446 21.00 -12.23 35.72
C ASP A 446 22.04 -12.84 34.76
N GLU A 447 21.58 -13.41 33.63
CA GLU A 447 22.48 -13.96 32.60
C GLU A 447 23.32 -12.85 31.96
N PHE A 448 22.69 -11.72 31.60
CA PHE A 448 23.44 -10.55 31.09
C PHE A 448 24.38 -9.96 32.12
N ALA A 449 23.97 -9.88 33.39
CA ALA A 449 24.85 -9.44 34.47
C ALA A 449 26.05 -10.40 34.67
N SER A 450 25.82 -11.73 34.54
CA SER A 450 26.89 -12.73 34.57
C SER A 450 27.87 -12.58 33.41
N ALA A 451 27.41 -12.09 32.26
CA ALA A 451 28.25 -11.76 31.10
C ALA A 451 28.93 -10.38 31.22
N GLY A 452 28.69 -9.66 32.32
CA GLY A 452 29.27 -8.33 32.57
C GLY A 452 28.46 -7.16 31.99
N LEU A 453 27.22 -7.41 31.54
CA LEU A 453 26.31 -6.37 31.07
C LEU A 453 25.23 -6.12 32.13
N PHE A 454 25.50 -5.19 33.03
CA PHE A 454 24.58 -4.85 34.13
C PHE A 454 23.51 -3.87 33.63
N CYS A 455 22.24 -4.29 33.61
CA CYS A 455 21.09 -3.49 33.20
C CYS A 455 20.07 -3.40 34.33
N GLU A 456 19.43 -2.26 34.47
CA GLU A 456 18.26 -2.04 35.33
C GLU A 456 16.99 -2.40 34.56
N LEU A 457 15.97 -2.93 35.24
CA LEU A 457 14.67 -3.14 34.61
C LEU A 457 14.01 -1.79 34.33
N ALA A 458 13.55 -1.61 33.11
CA ALA A 458 12.90 -0.37 32.66
C ALA A 458 11.45 -0.29 33.16
N ASP A 459 10.82 0.87 32.96
CA ASP A 459 9.37 1.06 33.04
C ASP A 459 8.78 0.90 31.63
N ASP A 460 7.80 0.01 31.47
CA ASP A 460 7.12 -0.26 30.18
C ASP A 460 5.76 0.43 30.04
N SER A 461 5.46 1.40 30.89
CA SER A 461 4.21 2.14 30.82
C SER A 461 4.01 2.83 29.45
N ASP A 462 2.73 2.95 29.05
CA ASP A 462 2.34 3.56 27.76
C ASP A 462 2.68 5.06 27.68
N VAL A 463 3.01 5.70 28.80
CA VAL A 463 3.38 7.12 28.88
C VAL A 463 4.58 7.42 27.97
N GLY A 464 5.55 6.50 27.94
CA GLY A 464 6.74 6.64 27.09
C GLY A 464 6.42 6.79 25.60
N ARG A 465 5.39 6.11 25.07
CA ARG A 465 4.97 6.30 23.67
C ARG A 465 4.51 7.72 23.38
N GLY A 466 3.72 8.29 24.28
CA GLY A 466 3.27 9.67 24.15
C GLY A 466 4.45 10.66 24.16
N ARG A 467 5.47 10.40 24.99
CA ARG A 467 6.71 11.22 25.04
C ARG A 467 7.50 11.09 23.74
N VAL A 468 7.70 9.87 23.22
CA VAL A 468 8.37 9.66 21.93
C VAL A 468 7.64 10.42 20.81
N ASN A 469 6.30 10.34 20.74
CA ASN A 469 5.52 11.09 19.75
C ASN A 469 5.66 12.62 19.93
N THR A 470 5.79 13.09 21.16
CA THR A 470 6.03 14.52 21.42
C THR A 470 7.41 14.95 20.93
N MET A 471 8.43 14.11 21.09
CA MET A 471 9.79 14.41 20.65
C MET A 471 9.97 14.35 19.13
N PHE A 472 9.10 13.61 18.42
CA PHE A 472 9.05 13.63 16.95
C PHE A 472 8.38 14.89 16.37
N LYS A 473 7.61 15.65 17.14
CA LYS A 473 7.05 16.91 16.64
C LYS A 473 8.14 17.96 16.47
N VAL A 474 7.96 18.83 15.46
CA VAL A 474 8.84 19.97 15.26
C VAL A 474 8.61 21.01 16.36
N ASP A 475 9.63 21.27 17.14
CA ASP A 475 9.58 22.27 18.19
C ASP A 475 9.49 23.69 17.60
N ARG A 476 8.60 24.53 18.15
CA ARG A 476 8.29 25.85 17.61
C ARG A 476 9.45 26.84 17.75
N GLN A 477 10.29 26.68 18.79
CA GLN A 477 11.42 27.59 19.06
C GLN A 477 12.64 27.21 18.24
N THR A 478 13.00 25.92 18.25
CA THR A 478 14.18 25.41 17.55
C THR A 478 13.92 25.13 16.08
N ARG A 479 12.65 25.04 15.67
CA ARG A 479 12.16 24.73 14.32
C ARG A 479 12.69 23.39 13.77
N ARG A 480 12.96 22.43 14.66
CA ARG A 480 13.41 21.08 14.31
C ARG A 480 12.81 20.02 15.27
N PRO A 481 12.78 18.74 14.89
CA PRO A 481 12.45 17.67 15.82
C PRO A 481 13.44 17.59 16.97
N ARG A 482 12.96 17.15 18.13
CA ARG A 482 13.79 16.96 19.33
C ARG A 482 14.28 15.51 19.48
N LEU A 483 13.83 14.59 18.63
CA LEU A 483 14.34 13.23 18.50
C LEU A 483 14.88 13.03 17.09
N VAL A 484 16.18 12.76 16.99
CA VAL A 484 16.90 12.57 15.74
C VAL A 484 17.58 11.20 15.76
N ILE A 485 17.59 10.52 14.62
CA ILE A 485 18.12 9.17 14.46
C ILE A 485 19.24 9.21 13.43
N HIS A 486 20.39 8.66 13.75
CA HIS A 486 21.50 8.58 12.82
C HIS A 486 21.18 7.55 11.70
N PRO A 487 21.50 7.80 10.41
CA PRO A 487 21.20 6.87 9.28
C PRO A 487 21.77 5.47 9.45
N ARG A 488 22.81 5.28 10.29
CA ARG A 488 23.35 3.95 10.61
C ARG A 488 22.37 3.06 11.38
N CYS A 489 21.37 3.64 12.07
CA CYS A 489 20.36 2.94 12.85
C CYS A 489 19.25 2.36 11.95
N LYS A 490 19.64 1.52 11.02
CA LYS A 490 18.75 1.00 9.95
C LYS A 490 17.58 0.21 10.50
N ASP A 491 17.81 -0.64 11.52
CA ASP A 491 16.75 -1.46 12.10
C ASP A 491 15.76 -0.59 12.90
N THR A 492 16.21 0.43 13.60
CA THR A 492 15.35 1.39 14.30
C THR A 492 14.47 2.17 13.32
N ILE A 493 15.06 2.70 12.24
CA ILE A 493 14.31 3.41 11.19
C ILE A 493 13.29 2.49 10.56
N TYR A 494 13.69 1.28 10.17
CA TYR A 494 12.82 0.28 9.55
C TYR A 494 11.62 -0.08 10.42
N GLN A 495 11.84 -0.31 11.72
CA GLN A 495 10.78 -0.68 12.64
C GLN A 495 9.84 0.51 12.95
N LEU A 496 10.36 1.73 13.16
CA LEU A 496 9.54 2.92 13.42
C LEU A 496 8.59 3.26 12.27
N LEU A 497 9.02 3.05 11.03
CA LEU A 497 8.17 3.26 9.85
C LEU A 497 7.01 2.27 9.76
N ARG A 498 7.11 1.09 10.41
CA ARG A 498 6.20 -0.04 10.29
C ARG A 498 5.45 -0.39 11.58
N PHE A 499 5.85 0.18 12.71
CA PHE A 499 5.21 -0.09 14.00
C PHE A 499 3.81 0.51 14.04
N SER A 500 2.82 -0.36 14.12
CA SER A 500 1.41 -0.01 13.99
C SER A 500 0.56 -0.61 15.12
N TRP A 501 -0.65 -0.09 15.26
CA TRP A 501 -1.66 -0.72 16.09
C TRP A 501 -2.13 -2.02 15.44
N SER A 502 -2.47 -3.03 16.27
CA SER A 502 -3.05 -4.27 15.77
C SER A 502 -4.40 -4.01 15.12
N ASP A 503 -4.70 -4.75 14.04
CA ASP A 503 -6.02 -4.71 13.43
C ASP A 503 -7.07 -5.26 14.38
N PHE A 504 -8.24 -4.64 14.42
CA PHE A 504 -9.37 -5.21 15.15
C PHE A 504 -9.79 -6.53 14.48
N SER A 505 -9.90 -7.61 15.27
CA SER A 505 -10.53 -8.82 14.76
C SER A 505 -12.01 -8.51 14.44
N LYS A 506 -12.54 -9.07 13.36
CA LYS A 506 -13.93 -8.84 12.88
C LYS A 506 -15.01 -9.08 13.96
N ASN A 507 -14.66 -9.71 15.08
CA ASN A 507 -15.55 -10.10 16.18
C ASN A 507 -15.31 -9.35 17.50
N VAL A 508 -14.48 -8.30 17.50
CA VAL A 508 -14.16 -7.54 18.72
C VAL A 508 -14.95 -6.25 18.73
N ASP A 509 -15.63 -6.00 19.85
CA ASP A 509 -16.36 -4.77 20.11
C ASP A 509 -15.42 -3.55 19.95
N ARG A 510 -15.81 -2.56 19.16
CA ARG A 510 -14.98 -1.38 18.82
C ARG A 510 -14.57 -0.52 20.02
N ASP A 511 -15.15 -0.79 21.18
CA ASP A 511 -14.83 -0.10 22.44
C ASP A 511 -13.61 -0.69 23.18
N GLN A 512 -12.99 -1.75 22.67
CA GLN A 512 -11.77 -2.29 23.27
C GLN A 512 -10.55 -1.43 22.91
N LYS A 513 -9.66 -1.23 23.91
CA LYS A 513 -8.39 -0.51 23.75
C LYS A 513 -7.55 -1.19 22.66
N GLN A 514 -7.18 -0.45 21.64
CA GLN A 514 -6.25 -0.90 20.61
C GLN A 514 -4.91 -1.31 21.24
N VAL A 515 -4.38 -2.45 20.84
CA VAL A 515 -3.09 -2.98 21.32
C VAL A 515 -2.05 -2.80 20.20
N PRO A 516 -0.82 -2.41 20.51
CA PRO A 516 0.26 -2.40 19.53
C PRO A 516 0.48 -3.77 18.92
N SER A 517 0.85 -3.81 17.64
CA SER A 517 1.28 -5.06 16.99
C SER A 517 2.60 -5.53 17.59
N ASP A 518 2.76 -6.84 17.80
CA ASP A 518 4.03 -7.44 18.21
C ASP A 518 5.10 -7.39 17.10
N LYS A 519 4.66 -7.11 15.87
CA LYS A 519 5.56 -7.00 14.72
C LYS A 519 6.19 -5.61 14.69
N TYR A 520 7.49 -5.55 14.50
CA TYR A 520 8.27 -4.31 14.45
C TYR A 520 8.25 -3.50 15.77
N SER A 521 8.11 -4.17 16.91
CA SER A 521 7.95 -3.53 18.23
C SER A 521 9.25 -3.39 19.02
N ASP A 522 10.29 -4.15 18.70
CA ASP A 522 11.48 -4.31 19.54
C ASP A 522 12.26 -2.98 19.72
N LYS A 523 12.62 -2.28 18.63
CA LYS A 523 13.29 -0.97 18.71
C LYS A 523 12.38 0.15 19.23
N PRO A 524 11.11 0.26 18.80
CA PRO A 524 10.16 1.18 19.42
C PRO A 524 9.95 0.95 20.92
N ALA A 525 9.99 -0.31 21.39
CA ALA A 525 9.94 -0.62 22.82
C ALA A 525 11.18 -0.06 23.55
N CYS A 526 12.38 -0.25 22.99
CA CYS A 526 13.60 0.34 23.55
C CYS A 526 13.49 1.87 23.67
N LEU A 527 12.95 2.56 22.66
CA LEU A 527 12.72 4.01 22.74
C LEU A 527 11.69 4.38 23.82
N ARG A 528 10.64 3.57 23.99
CA ARG A 528 9.65 3.75 25.05
C ARG A 528 10.28 3.61 26.44
N TYR A 529 11.13 2.61 26.65
CA TYR A 529 11.86 2.43 27.91
C TYR A 529 12.76 3.61 28.23
N PHE A 530 13.51 4.11 27.24
CA PHE A 530 14.28 5.34 27.41
C PHE A 530 13.38 6.54 27.76
N ALA A 531 12.28 6.71 27.05
CA ALA A 531 11.35 7.82 27.26
C ALA A 531 10.69 7.79 28.65
N ASN A 532 10.49 6.59 29.22
CA ASN A 532 9.92 6.45 30.57
C ASN A 532 10.88 6.89 31.68
N LEU A 533 12.20 6.99 31.42
CA LEU A 533 13.13 7.64 32.34
C LEU A 533 12.79 9.11 32.57
N ASP A 534 12.04 9.75 31.66
CA ASP A 534 11.83 11.21 31.64
C ASP A 534 13.17 11.96 31.75
N PRO A 535 14.11 11.71 30.82
CA PRO A 535 15.50 12.07 30.99
C PRO A 535 15.68 13.59 30.89
N VAL A 536 16.50 14.14 31.83
CA VAL A 536 16.90 15.56 31.84
C VAL A 536 18.42 15.63 31.95
N PHE A 537 19.03 16.41 31.07
CA PHE A 537 20.46 16.63 31.10
C PHE A 537 20.88 17.40 32.37
N ARG A 538 21.92 16.92 33.08
CA ARG A 538 22.48 17.59 34.26
C ARG A 538 23.99 17.46 34.29
N PHE A 539 24.63 18.41 34.92
CA PHE A 539 26.04 18.32 35.30
C PHE A 539 26.17 17.95 36.78
N LEU A 540 27.03 17.00 37.07
CA LEU A 540 27.50 16.81 38.45
C LEU A 540 28.33 18.01 38.90
N LYS A 541 28.49 18.19 40.22
CA LYS A 541 29.33 19.26 40.80
C LYS A 541 30.80 19.22 40.33
N ASN A 542 31.29 18.06 39.89
CA ASN A 542 32.60 17.85 39.28
C ASN A 542 32.63 18.07 37.75
N GLY A 543 31.54 18.55 37.15
CA GLY A 543 31.46 18.81 35.71
C GLY A 543 31.16 17.59 34.86
N ALA A 544 30.99 16.38 35.43
CA ALA A 544 30.58 15.21 34.66
C ALA A 544 29.08 15.28 34.31
N PRO A 545 28.68 14.99 33.07
CA PRO A 545 27.28 14.97 32.68
C PRO A 545 26.54 13.74 33.26
N LEU A 546 25.26 13.90 33.54
CA LEU A 546 24.40 12.88 34.15
C LEU A 546 22.99 13.03 33.62
N ILE A 547 22.25 11.93 33.58
CA ILE A 547 20.78 11.93 33.38
C ILE A 547 20.13 11.97 34.77
N GLY A 548 19.41 13.05 35.05
CA GLY A 548 18.63 13.18 36.27
C GLY A 548 17.17 12.89 36.06
N ASN A 549 16.53 12.24 37.03
CA ASN A 549 15.07 12.18 37.05
C ASN A 549 14.50 13.57 37.34
N PRO A 550 13.36 13.96 36.75
CA PRO A 550 12.68 15.19 37.13
C PRO A 550 12.33 15.12 38.63
N ARG A 551 12.41 16.27 39.30
CA ARG A 551 12.11 16.35 40.74
C ARG A 551 10.81 15.64 41.06
N PRO A 552 10.74 14.80 42.11
CA PRO A 552 9.49 14.18 42.51
C PRO A 552 8.45 15.28 42.72
N ARG A 553 7.32 15.18 42.03
CA ARG A 553 6.18 16.08 42.20
C ARG A 553 5.82 16.04 43.68
N ARG A 554 5.99 17.17 44.38
CA ARG A 554 5.44 17.29 45.73
C ARG A 554 3.96 17.00 45.63
N ARG A 555 3.53 15.89 46.23
CA ARG A 555 2.11 15.62 46.47
C ARG A 555 1.58 16.77 47.33
N LYS A 556 0.69 17.59 46.81
CA LYS A 556 -0.16 18.49 47.59
C LYS A 556 -1.35 17.70 48.07
#